data_b956614298daf600a3b9dce68930155c
#
_entry.id   b956614298daf600a3b9dce68930155c
#
_cell.length_a   1.000
_cell.length_b   1.000
_cell.length_c   1.000
_cell.angle_alpha   90.00
_cell.angle_beta   90.00
_cell.angle_gamma   90.00
#
_symmetry.space_group_name_H-M   'P 1'
#
loop_
_entity.id
_entity.type
_entity.pdbx_description
1 polymer ?
#
loop_
_entity_poly.entity_id
_entity_poly.type
_entity_poly.pdbx_seq_one_letter_code
_entity_poly.pdbx_strand_id
1 'polypeptide(L)'
;MRQKWLGLGLTFGLLVCSYGYGVAGLTEQYIAEGVGAMVQYDQAAARLRALQGAFREALEQAVADMVDTSALVSSNWQALRARIYAKPLQYIVSYRVLWEYPDPPQKVYRVGVEAEIPVGELSHALDAIGLARRREDARIVIFMAERFPGQTSQTFAASRGVVADVLRKELLDQGLRVITLDPGRLWDGQTASALAVGKQLNAKLVLTGWAEVEPVRPEGTQGASWSVQAKVEVKAFATETSEEIAQAQVEATVPPAEGTQGDAEALAQAATEIVERLIPSLSAYRSGR
;
A
#
# COMPACT_ATOMS: atom_id res chain seq x y z
N MET A 1 58.13 51.96 -5.51
CA MET A 1 57.66 50.74 -6.16
C MET A 1 56.51 50.15 -5.31
N ARG A 2 55.25 50.32 -5.78
CA ARG A 2 54.05 49.88 -5.10
C ARG A 2 53.47 48.71 -5.90
N GLN A 3 53.54 47.50 -5.38
CA GLN A 3 52.90 46.32 -5.95
C GLN A 3 51.45 46.24 -5.48
N LYS A 4 50.49 46.31 -6.43
CA LYS A 4 49.09 46.09 -6.19
C LYS A 4 48.78 44.60 -6.28
N TRP A 5 48.26 44.07 -5.21
CA TRP A 5 47.66 42.71 -5.17
C TRP A 5 46.18 42.82 -5.63
N LEU A 6 45.86 42.14 -6.73
CA LEU A 6 44.51 41.93 -7.19
C LEU A 6 43.97 40.68 -6.45
N GLY A 7 42.96 40.87 -5.63
CA GLY A 7 42.21 39.79 -5.02
C GLY A 7 41.25 39.16 -6.02
N LEU A 8 41.47 37.89 -6.29
CA LEU A 8 40.54 37.04 -7.05
C LEU A 8 39.48 36.53 -6.07
N GLY A 9 38.27 37.10 -6.13
CA GLY A 9 37.10 36.60 -5.40
C GLY A 9 36.56 35.33 -6.06
N LEU A 10 36.75 34.19 -5.41
CA LEU A 10 36.10 32.94 -5.78
C LEU A 10 34.68 32.95 -5.21
N THR A 11 33.68 33.25 -6.03
CA THR A 11 32.27 33.05 -5.72
C THR A 11 31.96 31.58 -5.80
N PHE A 12 31.86 30.95 -4.66
CA PHE A 12 31.35 29.57 -4.51
C PHE A 12 29.85 29.61 -4.71
N GLY A 13 29.40 29.29 -5.93
CA GLY A 13 28.00 29.09 -6.23
C GLY A 13 27.49 27.85 -5.50
N LEU A 14 26.66 28.05 -4.47
CA LEU A 14 25.88 27.00 -3.84
C LEU A 14 24.85 26.52 -4.85
N LEU A 15 25.14 25.39 -5.50
CA LEU A 15 24.18 24.65 -6.31
C LEU A 15 23.20 23.98 -5.33
N VAL A 16 22.08 24.65 -5.04
CA VAL A 16 20.97 24.05 -4.32
C VAL A 16 20.35 23.01 -5.27
N CYS A 17 20.79 21.76 -5.17
CA CYS A 17 20.05 20.63 -5.71
C CYS A 17 18.72 20.56 -4.97
N SER A 18 17.68 21.12 -5.58
CA SER A 18 16.31 20.84 -5.21
C SER A 18 16.08 19.36 -5.46
N TYR A 19 16.25 18.54 -4.44
CA TYR A 19 15.70 17.19 -4.41
C TYR A 19 14.17 17.38 -4.45
N GLY A 20 13.61 17.37 -5.66
CA GLY A 20 12.19 17.14 -5.83
C GLY A 20 11.91 15.78 -5.19
N TYR A 21 11.24 15.79 -4.06
CA TYR A 21 10.57 14.60 -3.55
C TYR A 21 9.50 14.25 -4.57
N GLY A 22 9.88 13.47 -5.58
CA GLY A 22 8.93 12.77 -6.43
C GLY A 22 8.08 11.94 -5.49
N VAL A 23 6.78 12.20 -5.48
CA VAL A 23 5.80 11.36 -4.82
C VAL A 23 5.97 9.98 -5.47
N ALA A 24 6.63 9.06 -4.77
CA ALA A 24 6.71 7.68 -5.20
C ALA A 24 5.27 7.18 -5.23
N GLY A 25 4.71 7.07 -6.44
CA GLY A 25 3.41 6.45 -6.66
C GLY A 25 3.43 5.05 -6.04
N LEU A 26 2.25 4.57 -5.64
CA LEU A 26 2.14 3.21 -5.11
C LEU A 26 2.68 2.24 -6.17
N THR A 27 3.71 1.47 -5.81
CA THR A 27 4.23 0.37 -6.61
C THR A 27 3.77 -0.94 -6.00
N GLU A 28 3.40 -1.89 -6.84
CA GLU A 28 3.14 -3.28 -6.44
C GLU A 28 4.20 -4.19 -7.05
N GLN A 29 4.54 -5.27 -6.34
CA GLN A 29 5.55 -6.23 -6.76
C GLN A 29 4.88 -7.44 -7.41
N TYR A 30 5.37 -7.82 -8.59
CA TYR A 30 4.91 -8.97 -9.36
C TYR A 30 6.07 -9.90 -9.65
N ILE A 31 5.87 -11.20 -9.38
CA ILE A 31 6.85 -12.23 -9.69
C ILE A 31 6.41 -12.92 -10.98
N ALA A 32 7.27 -12.91 -11.97
CA ALA A 32 6.97 -13.47 -13.28
C ALA A 32 8.16 -14.25 -13.87
N GLU A 33 7.82 -15.23 -14.67
CA GLU A 33 8.80 -16.03 -15.44
C GLU A 33 8.76 -15.65 -16.91
N GLY A 34 9.94 -15.57 -17.52
CA GLY A 34 10.08 -15.41 -18.96
C GLY A 34 10.93 -16.50 -19.58
N VAL A 35 10.57 -16.85 -20.81
CA VAL A 35 11.26 -17.88 -21.59
C VAL A 35 11.70 -17.29 -22.92
N GLY A 36 12.99 -17.46 -23.25
CA GLY A 36 13.58 -17.00 -24.51
C GLY A 36 14.18 -18.15 -25.31
N ALA A 37 13.80 -18.32 -26.58
CA ALA A 37 14.35 -19.35 -27.44
C ALA A 37 15.84 -19.11 -27.74
N MET A 38 16.67 -20.14 -27.58
CA MET A 38 18.09 -20.14 -27.98
C MET A 38 18.21 -20.49 -29.47
N VAL A 39 18.27 -19.45 -30.30
CA VAL A 39 18.53 -19.61 -31.75
C VAL A 39 20.03 -19.64 -31.95
N GLN A 40 20.52 -20.67 -32.66
CA GLN A 40 21.96 -20.86 -32.92
C GLN A 40 22.84 -20.86 -31.65
N TYR A 41 22.28 -21.30 -30.51
CA TYR A 41 22.94 -21.32 -29.19
C TYR A 41 23.33 -19.93 -28.66
N ASP A 42 22.78 -18.86 -29.22
CA ASP A 42 22.97 -17.50 -28.70
C ASP A 42 22.20 -17.30 -27.37
N GLN A 43 22.93 -17.55 -26.28
CA GLN A 43 22.40 -17.41 -24.92
C GLN A 43 22.11 -15.95 -24.56
N ALA A 44 22.89 -14.99 -25.05
CA ALA A 44 22.71 -13.59 -24.72
C ALA A 44 21.39 -13.04 -25.30
N ALA A 45 21.13 -13.33 -26.56
CA ALA A 45 19.86 -12.96 -27.20
C ALA A 45 18.67 -13.73 -26.59
N ALA A 46 18.85 -14.99 -26.19
CA ALA A 46 17.83 -15.79 -25.52
C ALA A 46 17.49 -15.23 -24.15
N ARG A 47 18.50 -14.84 -23.35
CA ARG A 47 18.34 -14.17 -22.07
C ARG A 47 17.54 -12.87 -22.20
N LEU A 48 17.87 -12.04 -23.19
CA LEU A 48 17.14 -10.78 -23.42
C LEU A 48 15.67 -11.03 -23.75
N ARG A 49 15.38 -12.04 -24.60
CA ARG A 49 13.99 -12.44 -24.91
C ARG A 49 13.26 -12.96 -23.68
N ALA A 50 13.93 -13.73 -22.83
CA ALA A 50 13.37 -14.23 -21.58
C ALA A 50 13.02 -13.06 -20.62
N LEU A 51 13.91 -12.09 -20.44
CA LEU A 51 13.64 -10.90 -19.64
C LEU A 51 12.43 -10.10 -20.18
N GLN A 52 12.37 -9.88 -21.49
CA GLN A 52 11.23 -9.21 -22.13
C GLN A 52 9.91 -9.99 -21.93
N GLY A 53 9.97 -11.30 -21.96
CA GLY A 53 8.86 -12.19 -21.67
C GLY A 53 8.39 -12.04 -20.22
N ALA A 54 9.32 -12.07 -19.27
CA ALA A 54 9.02 -11.92 -17.84
C ALA A 54 8.41 -10.55 -17.54
N PHE A 55 8.92 -9.47 -18.13
CA PHE A 55 8.33 -8.13 -17.94
C PHE A 55 6.91 -8.02 -18.49
N ARG A 56 6.65 -8.67 -19.62
CA ARG A 56 5.29 -8.71 -20.18
C ARG A 56 4.36 -9.49 -19.28
N GLU A 57 4.78 -10.65 -18.81
CA GLU A 57 4.00 -11.49 -17.89
C GLU A 57 3.69 -10.75 -16.58
N ALA A 58 4.68 -10.07 -15.98
CA ALA A 58 4.45 -9.25 -14.78
C ALA A 58 3.40 -8.15 -15.03
N LEU A 59 3.47 -7.50 -16.20
CA LEU A 59 2.50 -6.48 -16.57
C LEU A 59 1.12 -7.07 -16.87
N GLU A 60 1.04 -8.27 -17.45
CA GLU A 60 -0.21 -8.99 -17.68
C GLU A 60 -0.88 -9.35 -16.36
N GLN A 61 -0.12 -9.78 -15.34
CA GLN A 61 -0.63 -10.03 -13.99
C GLN A 61 -1.18 -8.74 -13.36
N ALA A 62 -0.41 -7.63 -13.43
CA ALA A 62 -0.85 -6.34 -12.92
C ALA A 62 -2.16 -5.86 -13.59
N VAL A 63 -2.26 -6.01 -14.91
CA VAL A 63 -3.49 -5.66 -15.65
C VAL A 63 -4.65 -6.58 -15.27
N ALA A 64 -4.41 -7.89 -15.11
CA ALA A 64 -5.44 -8.85 -14.70
C ALA A 64 -6.02 -8.53 -13.31
N ASP A 65 -5.20 -7.98 -12.42
CA ASP A 65 -5.64 -7.52 -11.11
C ASP A 65 -6.47 -6.24 -11.16
N MET A 66 -6.31 -5.44 -12.22
CA MET A 66 -6.94 -4.12 -12.34
C MET A 66 -8.16 -4.09 -13.26
N VAL A 67 -8.27 -5.03 -14.20
CA VAL A 67 -9.32 -5.03 -15.25
C VAL A 67 -10.27 -6.19 -15.02
N ASP A 68 -11.57 -5.91 -15.14
CA ASP A 68 -12.56 -6.97 -15.21
C ASP A 68 -12.41 -7.70 -16.56
N THR A 69 -12.23 -9.02 -16.52
CA THR A 69 -12.11 -9.85 -17.71
C THR A 69 -13.32 -9.75 -18.64
N SER A 70 -14.50 -9.43 -18.09
CA SER A 70 -15.71 -9.16 -18.87
C SER A 70 -15.63 -7.87 -19.71
N ALA A 71 -14.76 -6.93 -19.33
CA ALA A 71 -14.53 -5.68 -20.06
C ALA A 71 -13.55 -5.82 -21.23
N LEU A 72 -12.89 -6.97 -21.36
CA LEU A 72 -11.92 -7.26 -22.43
C LEU A 72 -12.65 -7.65 -23.72
N VAL A 73 -13.35 -6.69 -24.32
CA VAL A 73 -13.89 -6.85 -25.69
C VAL A 73 -12.78 -6.66 -26.73
N SER A 74 -12.98 -7.17 -27.94
CA SER A 74 -11.95 -7.24 -28.99
C SER A 74 -11.27 -5.91 -29.31
N SER A 75 -11.99 -4.80 -29.27
CA SER A 75 -11.44 -3.45 -29.52
C SER A 75 -10.50 -3.00 -28.41
N ASN A 76 -10.83 -3.26 -27.17
CA ASN A 76 -10.03 -2.88 -26.01
C ASN A 76 -8.76 -3.74 -25.92
N TRP A 77 -8.84 -5.01 -26.31
CA TRP A 77 -7.70 -5.90 -26.37
C TRP A 77 -6.62 -5.42 -27.35
N GLN A 78 -7.02 -4.94 -28.53
CA GLN A 78 -6.06 -4.37 -29.48
C GLN A 78 -5.37 -3.11 -28.92
N ALA A 79 -6.14 -2.23 -28.28
CA ALA A 79 -5.59 -1.03 -27.63
C ALA A 79 -4.64 -1.39 -26.48
N LEU A 80 -4.98 -2.37 -25.66
CA LEU A 80 -4.17 -2.87 -24.56
C LEU A 80 -2.81 -3.41 -25.08
N ARG A 81 -2.85 -4.26 -26.11
CA ARG A 81 -1.62 -4.78 -26.74
C ARG A 81 -0.73 -3.68 -27.32
N ALA A 82 -1.34 -2.73 -28.05
CA ALA A 82 -0.58 -1.70 -28.75
C ALA A 82 -0.01 -0.63 -27.80
N ARG A 83 -0.74 -0.26 -26.77
CA ARG A 83 -0.35 0.88 -25.90
C ARG A 83 0.36 0.45 -24.62
N ILE A 84 0.05 -0.71 -24.08
CA ILE A 84 0.57 -1.17 -22.78
C ILE A 84 1.57 -2.30 -22.98
N TYR A 85 1.16 -3.44 -23.54
CA TYR A 85 2.02 -4.62 -23.65
C TYR A 85 3.16 -4.49 -24.68
N ALA A 86 3.05 -3.57 -25.63
CA ALA A 86 4.14 -3.31 -26.59
C ALA A 86 5.35 -2.63 -25.94
N LYS A 87 5.17 -2.00 -24.79
CA LYS A 87 6.22 -1.21 -24.11
C LYS A 87 6.26 -1.50 -22.60
N PRO A 88 6.49 -2.75 -22.19
CA PRO A 88 6.39 -3.13 -20.77
C PRO A 88 7.33 -2.34 -19.87
N LEU A 89 8.51 -1.98 -20.34
CA LEU A 89 9.49 -1.19 -19.57
C LEU A 89 9.03 0.24 -19.21
N GLN A 90 7.99 0.76 -19.84
CA GLN A 90 7.40 2.05 -19.42
C GLN A 90 6.64 1.95 -18.10
N TYR A 91 6.22 0.74 -17.73
CA TYR A 91 5.43 0.47 -16.53
C TYR A 91 6.21 -0.35 -15.48
N ILE A 92 7.53 -0.46 -15.62
CA ILE A 92 8.39 -1.13 -14.63
C ILE A 92 9.39 -0.11 -14.10
N VAL A 93 9.24 0.27 -12.84
CA VAL A 93 10.13 1.23 -12.17
C VAL A 93 11.47 0.58 -11.83
N SER A 94 11.41 -0.61 -11.30
CA SER A 94 12.59 -1.41 -10.97
C SER A 94 12.29 -2.90 -11.11
N TYR A 95 13.33 -3.69 -11.22
CA TYR A 95 13.20 -5.15 -11.19
C TYR A 95 14.43 -5.81 -10.56
N ARG A 96 14.22 -7.01 -10.05
CA ARG A 96 15.27 -7.88 -9.53
C ARG A 96 15.17 -9.24 -10.19
N VAL A 97 16.28 -9.76 -10.72
CA VAL A 97 16.35 -11.14 -11.19
C VAL A 97 16.46 -12.05 -9.98
N LEU A 98 15.49 -12.94 -9.81
CA LEU A 98 15.44 -13.91 -8.72
C LEU A 98 16.28 -15.14 -9.04
N TRP A 99 16.18 -15.60 -10.28
CA TRP A 99 16.94 -16.73 -10.83
C TRP A 99 16.99 -16.66 -12.35
N GLU A 100 18.01 -17.24 -12.94
CA GLU A 100 18.12 -17.40 -14.39
C GLU A 100 19.02 -18.59 -14.74
N TYR A 101 18.68 -19.31 -15.78
CA TYR A 101 19.50 -20.40 -16.29
C TYR A 101 19.18 -20.77 -17.76
N PRO A 102 20.18 -21.26 -18.51
CA PRO A 102 19.95 -21.90 -19.80
C PRO A 102 19.35 -23.30 -19.59
N ASP A 103 18.43 -23.68 -20.46
CA ASP A 103 17.85 -25.03 -20.56
C ASP A 103 18.16 -25.58 -21.95
N PRO A 104 19.38 -26.18 -22.16
CA PRO A 104 19.82 -26.64 -23.46
C PRO A 104 18.96 -27.76 -24.06
N PRO A 105 18.43 -28.72 -23.27
CA PRO A 105 17.52 -29.74 -23.80
C PRO A 105 16.29 -29.16 -24.46
N GLN A 106 15.70 -28.09 -23.86
CA GLN A 106 14.55 -27.41 -24.44
C GLN A 106 14.92 -26.28 -25.41
N LYS A 107 16.20 -25.98 -25.56
CA LYS A 107 16.73 -24.86 -26.36
C LYS A 107 16.14 -23.50 -25.95
N VAL A 108 15.99 -23.29 -24.68
CA VAL A 108 15.46 -22.03 -24.12
C VAL A 108 16.36 -21.51 -23.00
N TYR A 109 16.20 -20.22 -22.71
CA TYR A 109 16.74 -19.56 -21.53
C TYR A 109 15.56 -19.14 -20.65
N ARG A 110 15.63 -19.39 -19.36
CA ARG A 110 14.56 -19.07 -18.40
C ARG A 110 15.03 -18.02 -17.41
N VAL A 111 14.16 -17.08 -17.08
CA VAL A 111 14.43 -16.00 -16.12
C VAL A 111 13.20 -15.80 -15.24
N GLY A 112 13.40 -15.78 -13.93
CA GLY A 112 12.40 -15.33 -12.98
C GLY A 112 12.76 -13.93 -12.49
N VAL A 113 11.81 -13.02 -12.53
CA VAL A 113 11.98 -11.64 -12.07
C VAL A 113 10.92 -11.27 -11.04
N GLU A 114 11.30 -10.37 -10.15
CA GLU A 114 10.38 -9.59 -9.33
C GLU A 114 10.41 -8.16 -9.88
N ALA A 115 9.28 -7.69 -10.39
CA ALA A 115 9.15 -6.39 -11.03
C ALA A 115 8.27 -5.46 -10.20
N GLU A 116 8.68 -4.20 -10.02
CA GLU A 116 7.88 -3.16 -9.37
C GLU A 116 7.11 -2.35 -10.42
N ILE A 117 5.78 -2.36 -10.32
CA ILE A 117 4.87 -1.72 -11.26
C ILE A 117 4.13 -0.57 -10.56
N PRO A 118 4.18 0.66 -11.10
CA PRO A 118 3.45 1.82 -10.58
C PRO A 118 1.97 1.70 -10.96
N VAL A 119 1.19 1.07 -10.08
CA VAL A 119 -0.23 0.77 -10.33
C VAL A 119 -1.09 2.01 -10.60
N GLY A 120 -0.72 3.17 -10.06
CA GLY A 120 -1.39 4.44 -10.35
C GLY A 120 -1.26 4.84 -11.82
N GLU A 121 -0.04 4.83 -12.36
CA GLU A 121 0.23 5.18 -13.76
C GLU A 121 -0.39 4.15 -14.72
N LEU A 122 -0.27 2.86 -14.38
CA LEU A 122 -0.89 1.79 -15.16
C LEU A 122 -2.42 1.94 -15.19
N SER A 123 -3.04 2.28 -14.05
CA SER A 123 -4.46 2.55 -13.95
C SER A 123 -4.91 3.68 -14.88
N HIS A 124 -4.19 4.81 -14.87
CA HIS A 124 -4.49 5.93 -15.78
C HIS A 124 -4.35 5.53 -17.26
N ALA A 125 -3.36 4.71 -17.59
CA ALA A 125 -3.18 4.21 -18.94
C ALA A 125 -4.32 3.27 -19.39
N LEU A 126 -4.82 2.44 -18.48
CA LEU A 126 -5.99 1.58 -18.71
C LEU A 126 -7.27 2.39 -18.90
N ASP A 127 -7.51 3.41 -18.09
CA ASP A 127 -8.63 4.33 -18.23
C ASP A 127 -8.61 5.04 -19.59
N ALA A 128 -7.43 5.47 -20.05
CA ALA A 128 -7.26 6.16 -21.34
C ALA A 128 -7.58 5.29 -22.58
N ILE A 129 -7.66 3.97 -22.42
CA ILE A 129 -8.07 3.02 -23.46
C ILE A 129 -9.47 2.46 -23.23
N GLY A 130 -10.21 3.03 -22.26
CA GLY A 130 -11.59 2.63 -21.99
C GLY A 130 -11.75 1.24 -21.38
N LEU A 131 -10.68 0.70 -20.77
CA LEU A 131 -10.79 -0.50 -19.97
C LEU A 131 -11.39 -0.12 -18.62
N ALA A 132 -12.64 -0.56 -18.42
CA ALA A 132 -13.27 -0.43 -17.13
C ALA A 132 -12.39 -1.17 -16.10
N ARG A 133 -12.00 -0.48 -15.05
CA ARG A 133 -11.41 -1.11 -13.89
C ARG A 133 -12.34 -2.26 -13.46
N ARG A 134 -11.76 -3.40 -13.14
CA ARG A 134 -12.45 -4.37 -12.30
C ARG A 134 -13.15 -3.56 -11.23
N ARG A 135 -14.49 -3.66 -11.09
CA ARG A 135 -15.28 -2.94 -10.07
C ARG A 135 -14.42 -2.93 -8.83
N GLU A 136 -13.84 -1.76 -8.53
CA GLU A 136 -12.72 -1.64 -7.61
C GLU A 136 -13.13 -2.34 -6.32
N ASP A 137 -12.46 -3.42 -6.00
CA ASP A 137 -12.39 -3.87 -4.62
C ASP A 137 -11.96 -2.63 -3.86
N ALA A 138 -12.87 -2.07 -3.05
CA ALA A 138 -12.68 -0.75 -2.49
C ALA A 138 -11.33 -0.72 -1.78
N ARG A 139 -10.33 -0.14 -2.41
CA ARG A 139 -8.98 -0.04 -1.83
C ARG A 139 -9.07 0.85 -0.62
N ILE A 140 -8.67 0.32 0.50
CA ILE A 140 -8.73 0.97 1.80
C ILE A 140 -7.32 1.31 2.25
N VAL A 141 -7.11 2.54 2.71
CA VAL A 141 -5.91 2.93 3.44
C VAL A 141 -6.27 3.13 4.89
N ILE A 142 -5.44 2.63 5.79
CA ILE A 142 -5.67 2.70 7.24
C ILE A 142 -4.62 3.61 7.87
N PHE A 143 -5.08 4.60 8.64
CA PHE A 143 -4.28 5.46 9.49
C PHE A 143 -4.75 5.31 10.93
N MET A 144 -3.95 4.65 11.75
CA MET A 144 -4.25 4.45 13.17
C MET A 144 -3.16 5.06 14.04
N ALA A 145 -3.60 5.69 15.09
CA ALA A 145 -2.77 6.18 16.18
C ALA A 145 -3.04 5.33 17.43
N GLU A 146 -2.01 4.68 17.96
CA GLU A 146 -2.13 3.88 19.18
C GLU A 146 -1.31 4.51 20.30
N ARG A 147 -1.95 4.67 21.48
CA ARG A 147 -1.32 5.20 22.68
C ARG A 147 -1.31 4.11 23.76
N PHE A 148 -0.12 3.88 24.30
CA PHE A 148 0.06 2.97 25.43
C PHE A 148 0.35 3.76 26.71
N PRO A 149 0.08 3.16 27.89
CA PRO A 149 0.35 3.81 29.17
C PRO A 149 1.79 4.30 29.27
N GLY A 150 1.98 5.57 29.70
CA GLY A 150 3.30 6.19 29.85
C GLY A 150 3.93 6.75 28.57
N GLN A 151 3.30 6.64 27.41
CA GLN A 151 3.77 7.27 26.19
C GLN A 151 3.26 8.71 26.08
N THR A 152 4.19 9.67 25.96
CA THR A 152 3.87 11.10 25.80
C THR A 152 4.02 11.59 24.36
N SER A 153 4.47 10.74 23.43
CA SER A 153 4.74 11.14 22.04
C SER A 153 3.45 11.28 21.23
N GLN A 154 3.30 12.44 20.58
CA GLN A 154 2.18 12.70 19.64
C GLN A 154 2.47 12.25 18.21
N THR A 155 3.58 11.54 17.99
CA THR A 155 3.96 11.11 16.65
C THR A 155 3.50 9.68 16.43
N PHE A 156 2.58 9.49 15.51
CA PHE A 156 1.97 8.20 15.24
C PHE A 156 2.55 7.59 13.96
N ALA A 157 2.94 6.33 14.01
CA ALA A 157 3.29 5.59 12.80
C ALA A 157 2.00 5.20 12.07
N ALA A 158 1.83 5.66 10.85
CA ALA A 158 0.70 5.26 10.03
C ALA A 158 0.75 3.75 9.76
N SER A 159 -0.40 3.08 9.87
CA SER A 159 -0.57 1.64 9.55
C SER A 159 0.28 0.66 10.37
N ARG A 160 0.80 1.05 11.52
CA ARG A 160 1.48 0.14 12.45
C ARG A 160 0.75 0.10 13.76
N GLY A 161 0.63 -1.12 14.32
CA GLY A 161 0.05 -1.35 15.62
C GLY A 161 -0.93 -2.50 15.59
N VAL A 162 -1.38 -2.90 16.77
CA VAL A 162 -2.28 -4.03 16.96
C VAL A 162 -3.61 -3.80 16.24
N VAL A 163 -4.20 -2.62 16.40
CA VAL A 163 -5.49 -2.27 15.78
C VAL A 163 -5.38 -2.23 14.27
N ALA A 164 -4.33 -1.59 13.72
CA ALA A 164 -4.13 -1.51 12.28
C ALA A 164 -3.95 -2.91 11.64
N ASP A 165 -3.26 -3.82 12.34
CA ASP A 165 -3.03 -5.18 11.85
C ASP A 165 -4.29 -6.03 11.90
N VAL A 166 -5.10 -5.92 12.96
CA VAL A 166 -6.40 -6.59 13.06
C VAL A 166 -7.37 -6.06 12.01
N LEU A 167 -7.50 -4.73 11.89
CA LEU A 167 -8.34 -4.10 10.85
C LEU A 167 -7.96 -4.60 9.46
N ARG A 168 -6.65 -4.63 9.15
CA ARG A 168 -6.15 -5.12 7.85
C ARG A 168 -6.56 -6.56 7.60
N LYS A 169 -6.31 -7.45 8.57
CA LYS A 169 -6.62 -8.87 8.44
C LYS A 169 -8.12 -9.09 8.23
N GLU A 170 -8.94 -8.54 9.12
CA GLU A 170 -10.39 -8.74 9.05
C GLU A 170 -11.02 -8.14 7.75
N LEU A 171 -10.55 -6.98 7.31
CA LEU A 171 -11.01 -6.39 6.04
C LEU A 171 -10.59 -7.21 4.82
N LEU A 172 -9.39 -7.79 4.83
CA LEU A 172 -8.94 -8.71 3.79
C LEU A 172 -9.78 -10.00 3.78
N ASP A 173 -10.11 -10.54 4.94
CA ASP A 173 -10.97 -11.73 5.07
C ASP A 173 -12.39 -11.47 4.54
N GLN A 174 -12.85 -10.21 4.56
CA GLN A 174 -14.10 -9.75 3.94
C GLN A 174 -13.98 -9.42 2.43
N GLY A 175 -12.83 -9.71 1.83
CA GLY A 175 -12.57 -9.46 0.42
C GLY A 175 -12.38 -7.98 0.06
N LEU A 176 -12.01 -7.14 1.02
CA LEU A 176 -11.64 -5.74 0.81
C LEU A 176 -10.12 -5.63 0.65
N ARG A 177 -9.66 -4.83 -0.30
CA ARG A 177 -8.21 -4.63 -0.49
C ARG A 177 -7.71 -3.52 0.42
N VAL A 178 -6.73 -3.83 1.27
CA VAL A 178 -6.07 -2.86 2.13
C VAL A 178 -4.69 -2.54 1.58
N ILE A 179 -4.45 -1.25 1.34
CA ILE A 179 -3.14 -0.75 0.91
C ILE A 179 -2.24 -0.65 2.13
N THR A 180 -1.10 -1.33 2.09
CA THR A 180 -0.09 -1.21 3.13
C THR A 180 0.77 0.02 2.87
N LEU A 181 0.85 0.92 3.84
CA LEU A 181 1.72 2.09 3.78
C LEU A 181 3.15 1.71 4.17
N ASP A 182 4.12 2.53 3.71
CA ASP A 182 5.49 2.44 4.16
C ASP A 182 5.54 2.47 5.70
N PRO A 183 6.22 1.50 6.33
CA PRO A 183 6.36 1.44 7.78
C PRO A 183 6.98 2.68 8.43
N GLY A 184 7.74 3.46 7.68
CA GLY A 184 8.35 4.73 8.14
C GLY A 184 7.45 5.95 7.99
N ARG A 185 6.29 5.82 7.35
CA ARG A 185 5.39 6.95 7.15
C ARG A 185 4.74 7.37 8.46
N LEU A 186 4.96 8.61 8.85
CA LEU A 186 4.29 9.21 10.00
C LEU A 186 2.99 9.87 9.56
N TRP A 187 2.01 9.85 10.45
CA TRP A 187 0.73 10.55 10.29
C TRP A 187 0.63 11.64 11.37
N ASP A 188 0.11 12.79 11.01
CA ASP A 188 -0.05 13.95 11.88
C ASP A 188 -1.35 13.94 12.70
N GLY A 189 -2.13 12.86 12.62
CA GLY A 189 -3.44 12.73 13.26
C GLY A 189 -4.57 13.48 12.55
N GLN A 190 -4.28 14.17 11.43
CA GLN A 190 -5.29 14.95 10.71
C GLN A 190 -5.98 14.11 9.64
N THR A 191 -7.30 14.11 9.62
CA THR A 191 -8.10 13.44 8.56
C THR A 191 -7.80 14.02 7.18
N ALA A 192 -7.55 15.32 7.07
CA ALA A 192 -7.25 15.96 5.79
C ALA A 192 -5.95 15.42 5.16
N SER A 193 -4.90 15.20 5.96
CA SER A 193 -3.64 14.62 5.47
C SER A 193 -3.82 13.15 5.08
N ALA A 194 -4.59 12.38 5.84
CA ALA A 194 -4.93 11.00 5.51
C ALA A 194 -5.70 10.90 4.18
N LEU A 195 -6.69 11.78 3.97
CA LEU A 195 -7.45 11.85 2.71
C LEU A 195 -6.57 12.25 1.52
N ALA A 196 -5.65 13.21 1.70
CA ALA A 196 -4.71 13.60 0.66
C ALA A 196 -3.83 12.40 0.22
N VAL A 197 -3.35 11.61 1.19
CA VAL A 197 -2.62 10.38 0.91
C VAL A 197 -3.51 9.34 0.23
N GLY A 198 -4.75 9.16 0.70
CA GLY A 198 -5.72 8.27 0.09
C GLY A 198 -5.95 8.60 -1.39
N LYS A 199 -6.07 9.89 -1.74
CA LYS A 199 -6.18 10.36 -3.13
C LYS A 199 -4.93 10.03 -3.95
N GLN A 200 -3.74 10.26 -3.40
CA GLN A 200 -2.47 9.92 -4.07
C GLN A 200 -2.35 8.42 -4.36
N LEU A 201 -2.83 7.57 -3.43
CA LEU A 201 -2.78 6.12 -3.55
C LEU A 201 -3.98 5.55 -4.34
N ASN A 202 -4.85 6.41 -4.85
CA ASN A 202 -6.08 6.01 -5.54
C ASN A 202 -6.95 5.06 -4.69
N ALA A 203 -6.94 5.25 -3.38
CA ALA A 203 -7.81 4.53 -2.46
C ALA A 203 -9.24 5.04 -2.58
N LYS A 204 -10.24 4.18 -2.47
CA LYS A 204 -11.66 4.58 -2.43
C LYS A 204 -12.08 5.02 -1.03
N LEU A 205 -11.48 4.40 -0.04
CA LEU A 205 -11.80 4.59 1.35
C LEU A 205 -10.53 4.88 2.16
N VAL A 206 -10.67 5.78 3.11
CA VAL A 206 -9.65 6.06 4.11
C VAL A 206 -10.25 5.79 5.48
N LEU A 207 -9.64 4.89 6.22
CA LEU A 207 -9.93 4.70 7.64
C LEU A 207 -8.93 5.52 8.45
N THR A 208 -9.45 6.35 9.36
CA THR A 208 -8.65 7.07 10.35
C THR A 208 -9.15 6.73 11.73
N GLY A 209 -8.25 6.59 12.68
CA GLY A 209 -8.68 6.30 14.03
C GLY A 209 -7.59 6.46 15.06
N TRP A 210 -7.98 6.33 16.29
CA TRP A 210 -7.07 6.29 17.44
C TRP A 210 -7.48 5.17 18.39
N ALA A 211 -6.50 4.67 19.11
CA ALA A 211 -6.67 3.67 20.13
C ALA A 211 -5.87 4.06 21.38
N GLU A 212 -6.45 3.86 22.54
CA GLU A 212 -5.83 4.15 23.83
C GLU A 212 -6.03 2.97 24.77
N VAL A 213 -4.99 2.65 25.52
CA VAL A 213 -5.03 1.59 26.52
C VAL A 213 -4.80 2.22 27.89
N GLU A 214 -5.65 1.89 28.83
CA GLU A 214 -5.54 2.35 30.20
C GLU A 214 -5.72 1.20 31.19
N PRO A 215 -4.90 1.15 32.26
CA PRO A 215 -5.16 0.25 33.37
C PRO A 215 -6.36 0.76 34.17
N VAL A 216 -7.37 -0.09 34.37
CA VAL A 216 -8.60 0.23 35.11
C VAL A 216 -8.70 -0.63 36.34
N ARG A 217 -9.05 0.00 37.45
CA ARG A 217 -9.36 -0.72 38.68
C ARG A 217 -10.88 -0.80 38.84
N PRO A 218 -11.46 -1.99 39.02
CA PRO A 218 -12.90 -2.13 39.28
C PRO A 218 -13.29 -1.34 40.53
N GLU A 219 -14.29 -0.49 40.41
CA GLU A 219 -14.81 0.27 41.54
C GLU A 219 -15.47 -0.67 42.59
N GLY A 220 -15.17 -0.42 43.86
CA GLY A 220 -15.87 -1.09 44.98
C GLY A 220 -15.30 -2.42 45.46
N THR A 221 -14.23 -2.96 44.91
CA THR A 221 -13.66 -4.25 45.36
C THR A 221 -12.28 -4.03 45.95
N GLN A 222 -12.15 -4.06 47.28
CA GLN A 222 -10.86 -4.12 47.95
C GLN A 222 -10.21 -5.47 47.59
N GLY A 223 -9.09 -5.44 46.90
CA GLY A 223 -8.36 -6.64 46.46
C GLY A 223 -8.58 -7.09 45.02
N ALA A 224 -9.39 -6.38 44.22
CA ALA A 224 -9.54 -6.68 42.79
C ALA A 224 -8.24 -6.44 41.99
N SER A 225 -7.91 -7.36 41.13
CA SER A 225 -6.82 -7.21 40.16
C SER A 225 -7.10 -6.07 39.22
N TRP A 226 -6.07 -5.37 38.76
CA TRP A 226 -6.16 -4.39 37.70
C TRP A 226 -6.66 -5.07 36.43
N SER A 227 -7.51 -4.41 35.66
CA SER A 227 -7.91 -4.81 34.32
C SER A 227 -7.33 -3.84 33.31
N VAL A 228 -7.23 -4.26 32.07
CA VAL A 228 -6.79 -3.41 30.96
C VAL A 228 -8.02 -3.04 30.14
N GLN A 229 -8.25 -1.76 29.93
CA GLN A 229 -9.29 -1.25 29.06
C GLN A 229 -8.67 -0.62 27.83
N ALA A 230 -9.10 -1.07 26.65
CA ALA A 230 -8.80 -0.44 25.38
C ALA A 230 -10.02 0.33 24.88
N LYS A 231 -9.80 1.55 24.42
CA LYS A 231 -10.79 2.38 23.74
C LYS A 231 -10.31 2.63 22.32
N VAL A 232 -11.12 2.25 21.34
CA VAL A 232 -10.80 2.38 19.91
C VAL A 232 -11.91 3.15 19.23
N GLU A 233 -11.53 4.16 18.45
CA GLU A 233 -12.43 4.90 17.57
C GLU A 233 -11.88 4.86 16.15
N VAL A 234 -12.75 4.51 15.19
CA VAL A 234 -12.40 4.49 13.76
C VAL A 234 -13.49 5.17 12.97
N LYS A 235 -13.07 6.03 12.04
CA LYS A 235 -13.92 6.69 11.05
C LYS A 235 -13.53 6.27 9.66
N ALA A 236 -14.51 6.04 8.81
CA ALA A 236 -14.34 5.72 7.40
C ALA A 236 -14.80 6.89 6.54
N PHE A 237 -13.95 7.28 5.60
CA PHE A 237 -14.22 8.38 4.68
C PHE A 237 -14.16 7.91 3.23
N ALA A 238 -15.11 8.38 2.42
CA ALA A 238 -14.99 8.30 0.97
C ALA A 238 -13.88 9.25 0.50
N THR A 239 -12.86 8.72 -0.14
CA THR A 239 -11.67 9.51 -0.51
C THR A 239 -11.99 10.62 -1.51
N GLU A 240 -12.90 10.37 -2.45
CA GLU A 240 -13.24 11.30 -3.51
C GLU A 240 -14.04 12.50 -3.00
N THR A 241 -15.11 12.24 -2.25
CA THR A 241 -16.01 13.28 -1.71
C THR A 241 -15.55 13.84 -0.38
N SER A 242 -14.63 13.15 0.31
CA SER A 242 -14.22 13.45 1.70
C SER A 242 -15.37 13.33 2.72
N GLU A 243 -16.44 12.63 2.34
CA GLU A 243 -17.61 12.40 3.19
C GLU A 243 -17.34 11.26 4.17
N GLU A 244 -17.75 11.43 5.43
CA GLU A 244 -17.74 10.39 6.43
C GLU A 244 -18.89 9.41 6.16
N ILE A 245 -18.55 8.15 5.87
CA ILE A 245 -19.53 7.11 5.53
C ILE A 245 -19.84 6.18 6.71
N ALA A 246 -18.95 6.12 7.69
CA ALA A 246 -19.16 5.32 8.89
C ALA A 246 -18.24 5.77 10.02
N GLN A 247 -18.72 5.59 11.24
CA GLN A 247 -17.94 5.76 12.46
C GLN A 247 -18.29 4.63 13.43
N ALA A 248 -17.29 4.10 14.11
CA ALA A 248 -17.48 3.13 15.19
C ALA A 248 -16.54 3.46 16.36
N GLN A 249 -17.05 3.28 17.57
CA GLN A 249 -16.29 3.37 18.81
C GLN A 249 -16.59 2.15 19.65
N VAL A 250 -15.54 1.55 20.22
CA VAL A 250 -15.63 0.35 21.06
C VAL A 250 -14.71 0.50 22.25
N GLU A 251 -15.15 -0.01 23.38
CA GLU A 251 -14.36 -0.17 24.59
C GLU A 251 -14.34 -1.66 24.95
N ALA A 252 -13.14 -2.24 25.05
CA ALA A 252 -12.94 -3.63 25.47
C ALA A 252 -12.14 -3.67 26.77
N THR A 253 -12.53 -4.55 27.67
CA THR A 253 -11.84 -4.73 28.96
C THR A 253 -11.44 -6.18 29.10
N VAL A 254 -10.15 -6.43 29.33
CA VAL A 254 -9.59 -7.77 29.53
C VAL A 254 -8.95 -7.89 30.93
N PRO A 255 -8.87 -9.12 31.47
CA PRO A 255 -8.13 -9.36 32.70
C PRO A 255 -6.66 -8.97 32.54
N PRO A 256 -5.96 -8.67 33.63
CA PRO A 256 -4.55 -8.36 33.57
C PRO A 256 -3.77 -9.60 33.10
N ALA A 257 -2.86 -9.37 32.15
CA ALA A 257 -1.91 -10.38 31.71
C ALA A 257 -0.47 -9.94 32.01
N GLU A 258 0.49 -10.85 31.93
CA GLU A 258 1.90 -10.50 32.16
C GLU A 258 2.44 -9.59 31.07
N GLY A 259 3.07 -8.49 31.47
CA GLY A 259 3.68 -7.51 30.56
C GLY A 259 2.65 -6.76 29.71
N THR A 260 2.98 -6.51 28.42
CA THR A 260 2.13 -5.81 27.46
C THR A 260 1.12 -6.69 26.73
N GLN A 261 1.01 -7.97 27.11
CA GLN A 261 0.13 -8.93 26.43
C GLN A 261 -1.34 -8.58 26.63
N GLY A 262 -1.73 -8.12 27.82
CA GLY A 262 -3.09 -7.66 28.10
C GLY A 262 -3.48 -6.42 27.27
N ASP A 263 -2.55 -5.51 27.06
CA ASP A 263 -2.76 -4.31 26.24
C ASP A 263 -3.07 -4.69 24.79
N ALA A 264 -2.28 -5.59 24.21
CA ALA A 264 -2.46 -6.06 22.85
C ALA A 264 -3.78 -6.86 22.69
N GLU A 265 -4.14 -7.67 23.68
CA GLU A 265 -5.38 -8.44 23.67
C GLU A 265 -6.62 -7.55 23.73
N ALA A 266 -6.62 -6.53 24.60
CA ALA A 266 -7.71 -5.55 24.70
C ALA A 266 -7.88 -4.76 23.38
N LEU A 267 -6.77 -4.32 22.78
CA LEU A 267 -6.79 -3.63 21.48
C LEU A 267 -7.29 -4.55 20.37
N ALA A 268 -6.85 -5.81 20.32
CA ALA A 268 -7.28 -6.76 19.30
C ALA A 268 -8.78 -7.07 19.41
N GLN A 269 -9.29 -7.24 20.62
CA GLN A 269 -10.71 -7.47 20.86
C GLN A 269 -11.55 -6.26 20.41
N ALA A 270 -11.15 -5.05 20.82
CA ALA A 270 -11.84 -3.83 20.41
C ALA A 270 -11.80 -3.63 18.90
N ALA A 271 -10.66 -3.92 18.25
CA ALA A 271 -10.51 -3.80 16.81
C ALA A 271 -11.41 -4.77 16.03
N THR A 272 -11.54 -6.01 16.50
CA THR A 272 -12.45 -6.99 15.88
C THR A 272 -13.90 -6.51 15.92
N GLU A 273 -14.36 -6.00 17.05
CA GLU A 273 -15.71 -5.46 17.19
C GLU A 273 -15.93 -4.19 16.35
N ILE A 274 -14.91 -3.33 16.21
CA ILE A 274 -14.94 -2.18 15.29
C ILE A 274 -15.21 -2.63 13.85
N VAL A 275 -14.53 -3.66 13.38
CA VAL A 275 -14.72 -4.17 12.02
C VAL A 275 -16.17 -4.66 11.83
N GLU A 276 -16.68 -5.44 12.76
CA GLU A 276 -18.07 -5.92 12.69
C GLU A 276 -19.08 -4.77 12.55
N ARG A 277 -18.84 -3.65 13.24
CA ARG A 277 -19.70 -2.47 13.17
C ARG A 277 -19.53 -1.68 11.86
N LEU A 278 -18.32 -1.64 11.27
CA LEU A 278 -18.03 -0.88 10.05
C LEU A 278 -18.41 -1.63 8.77
N ILE A 279 -18.30 -2.97 8.74
CA ILE A 279 -18.52 -3.80 7.54
C ILE A 279 -19.84 -3.51 6.82
N PRO A 280 -21.00 -3.37 7.49
CA PRO A 280 -22.24 -3.10 6.78
C PRO A 280 -22.20 -1.82 5.94
N SER A 281 -21.66 -0.74 6.50
CA SER A 281 -21.54 0.55 5.81
C SER A 281 -20.49 0.51 4.69
N LEU A 282 -19.34 -0.13 4.93
CA LEU A 282 -18.29 -0.30 3.91
C LEU A 282 -18.79 -1.15 2.74
N SER A 283 -19.55 -2.19 3.02
CA SER A 283 -20.15 -3.06 2.01
C SER A 283 -21.25 -2.37 1.21
N ALA A 284 -22.09 -1.57 1.86
CA ALA A 284 -23.09 -0.73 1.22
C ALA A 284 -22.46 0.29 0.28
N TYR A 285 -21.42 0.98 0.75
CA TYR A 285 -20.66 1.92 -0.08
C TYR A 285 -20.03 1.24 -1.31
N ARG A 286 -19.43 0.04 -1.14
CA ARG A 286 -18.87 -0.75 -2.24
C ARG A 286 -19.92 -1.13 -3.29
N SER A 287 -21.14 -1.44 -2.86
CA SER A 287 -22.23 -1.82 -3.77
C SER A 287 -22.96 -0.64 -4.42
N GLY A 288 -22.56 0.60 -4.12
CA GLY A 288 -23.18 1.80 -4.68
C GLY A 288 -24.62 2.04 -4.20
N ARG A 289 -24.96 1.57 -3.01
CA ARG A 289 -26.28 1.73 -2.38
C ARG A 289 -26.25 2.82 -1.33
#